data_5dcf6fdfa8c62f3e4f1a12052547f4a3
#
_entry.id   5dcf6fdfa8c62f3e4f1a12052547f4a3
#
_cell.length_a   1.000
_cell.length_b   1.000
_cell.length_c   1.000
_cell.angle_alpha   90.00
_cell.angle_beta   90.00
_cell.angle_gamma   90.00
#
_symmetry.space_group_name_H-M   'P 1'
#
loop_
_entity.id
_entity.type
_entity.pdbx_description
1 polymer ?
#
loop_
_entity_poly.entity_id
_entity_poly.type
_entity_poly.pdbx_seq_one_letter_code
_entity_poly.pdbx_strand_id
1 'polypeptide(L)'
;NFKECDKIKRFPYVCSCCEYKVSCRKKKYYYNYKKAQEKYEYLLHNSRKGIDMTIDEIEYWNDYLTDKLKNKNQPILHLYNTIEKEFPKSIQTFYNYVHGGYFSNINDEMLPRSYSYKPRKRKNEKPTIRYDNPARKGRTLKELEEYLLLHPNANIVEMDTVIGKFDDKKCIMTLYFRNSKLMLMFLIKKYKPSEVKRIFNNLKKKIGVEKYKELFEIILTDNGWEFSKPLDIEIDYNTGEKIINVFYCEPYSSWQKGGIERNHEFIRYIIPKGITFDNLTDNNII
;
A
#
# COMPACT_ATOMS: atom_id res chain seq x y z
N ASN A 1 34.51 -26.68 52.68
CA ASN A 1 34.99 -25.88 51.53
C ASN A 1 35.78 -26.78 50.59
N PHE A 2 35.17 -27.26 49.51
CA PHE A 2 35.89 -28.00 48.47
C PHE A 2 36.77 -27.03 47.69
N LYS A 3 38.08 -27.23 47.71
CA LYS A 3 39.02 -26.41 46.94
C LYS A 3 38.75 -26.64 45.42
N GLU A 4 38.76 -25.56 44.67
CA GLU A 4 38.64 -25.64 43.20
C GLU A 4 39.89 -26.21 42.55
N CYS A 5 39.72 -26.85 41.41
CA CYS A 5 40.83 -27.43 40.68
C CYS A 5 41.47 -26.39 39.77
N ASP A 6 42.80 -26.22 39.82
CA ASP A 6 43.52 -25.25 38.99
C ASP A 6 43.40 -25.49 37.47
N LYS A 7 43.14 -26.76 37.07
CA LYS A 7 42.90 -27.11 35.66
C LYS A 7 41.62 -26.43 35.11
N ILE A 8 40.60 -26.17 35.95
CA ILE A 8 39.34 -25.53 35.54
C ILE A 8 39.55 -24.06 35.17
N LYS A 9 40.55 -23.40 35.73
CA LYS A 9 40.91 -22.01 35.41
C LYS A 9 41.41 -21.84 33.98
N ARG A 10 41.77 -22.94 33.30
CA ARG A 10 42.23 -22.96 31.89
C ARG A 10 41.04 -23.33 31.00
N PHE A 11 40.47 -22.31 30.35
CA PHE A 11 39.40 -22.52 29.34
C PHE A 11 39.92 -23.32 28.15
N PRO A 12 39.20 -24.29 27.61
CA PRO A 12 37.79 -24.70 27.88
C PRO A 12 37.70 -25.97 28.80
N TYR A 13 38.53 -26.09 29.79
CA TYR A 13 38.62 -27.32 30.61
C TYR A 13 37.36 -27.59 31.44
N VAL A 14 36.84 -28.81 31.36
CA VAL A 14 35.76 -29.34 32.21
C VAL A 14 36.08 -30.73 32.69
N CYS A 15 35.44 -31.16 33.79
CA CYS A 15 35.72 -32.48 34.37
C CYS A 15 35.14 -33.67 33.60
N SER A 16 34.42 -33.45 32.51
CA SER A 16 33.77 -34.49 31.71
C SER A 16 34.77 -35.51 31.18
N CYS A 17 35.94 -35.09 30.71
CA CYS A 17 37.02 -35.94 30.14
C CYS A 17 38.27 -35.96 31.04
N CYS A 18 38.16 -35.63 32.32
CA CYS A 18 39.30 -35.66 33.22
C CYS A 18 39.68 -37.07 33.61
N GLU A 19 40.93 -37.42 33.46
CA GLU A 19 41.49 -38.76 33.82
C GLU A 19 41.28 -39.09 35.31
N TYR A 20 41.35 -38.07 36.18
CA TYR A 20 41.15 -38.19 37.61
C TYR A 20 39.69 -38.02 38.05
N LYS A 21 38.74 -38.13 37.15
CA LYS A 21 37.32 -37.87 37.42
C LYS A 21 36.76 -38.68 38.60
N VAL A 22 37.18 -39.93 38.71
CA VAL A 22 36.67 -40.84 39.74
C VAL A 22 37.31 -40.57 41.09
N SER A 23 38.62 -40.40 41.14
CA SER A 23 39.40 -40.19 42.41
C SER A 23 39.42 -38.77 42.92
N CYS A 24 39.04 -37.79 42.13
CA CYS A 24 39.07 -36.39 42.49
C CYS A 24 38.01 -36.02 43.54
N ARG A 25 38.46 -35.45 44.66
CA ARG A 25 37.59 -34.93 45.74
C ARG A 25 37.29 -33.43 45.64
N LYS A 26 37.76 -32.74 44.59
CA LYS A 26 37.50 -31.32 44.36
C LYS A 26 36.12 -31.11 43.72
N LYS A 27 35.58 -29.88 43.78
CA LYS A 27 34.32 -29.53 43.10
C LYS A 27 34.42 -29.80 41.60
N LYS A 28 33.49 -30.57 41.05
CA LYS A 28 33.47 -30.99 39.64
C LYS A 28 32.57 -30.14 38.81
N TYR A 29 33.01 -29.81 37.60
CA TYR A 29 32.29 -29.03 36.60
C TYR A 29 32.12 -29.84 35.33
N TYR A 30 30.88 -30.02 34.92
CA TYR A 30 30.53 -30.77 33.73
C TYR A 30 29.93 -29.86 32.68
N TYR A 31 30.29 -30.08 31.43
CA TYR A 31 29.64 -29.40 30.32
C TYR A 31 28.23 -29.95 30.13
N ASN A 32 27.25 -29.03 30.07
CA ASN A 32 25.89 -29.37 29.74
C ASN A 32 25.49 -28.53 28.54
N TYR A 33 25.30 -29.19 27.40
CA TYR A 33 25.00 -28.52 26.16
C TYR A 33 23.65 -27.74 26.20
N LYS A 34 22.64 -28.28 26.88
CA LYS A 34 21.34 -27.60 27.02
C LYS A 34 21.48 -26.28 27.74
N LYS A 35 22.16 -26.28 28.92
CA LYS A 35 22.41 -25.03 29.66
C LYS A 35 23.30 -24.05 28.88
N ALA A 36 24.25 -24.56 28.11
CA ALA A 36 25.09 -23.71 27.27
C ALA A 36 24.26 -23.05 26.15
N GLN A 37 23.37 -23.82 25.51
CA GLN A 37 22.48 -23.34 24.48
C GLN A 37 21.46 -22.29 25.04
N GLU A 38 20.82 -22.62 26.16
CA GLU A 38 19.89 -21.68 26.84
C GLU A 38 20.58 -20.36 27.19
N LYS A 39 21.81 -20.43 27.72
CA LYS A 39 22.59 -19.23 28.04
C LYS A 39 22.98 -18.44 26.78
N TYR A 40 23.34 -19.12 25.71
CA TYR A 40 23.65 -18.48 24.42
C TYR A 40 22.42 -17.77 23.86
N GLU A 41 21.28 -18.45 23.80
CA GLU A 41 20.02 -17.88 23.31
C GLU A 41 19.58 -16.69 24.18
N TYR A 42 19.69 -16.81 25.51
CA TYR A 42 19.40 -15.71 26.42
C TYR A 42 20.29 -14.48 26.17
N LEU A 43 21.61 -14.68 26.02
CA LEU A 43 22.54 -13.59 25.71
C LEU A 43 22.25 -12.97 24.35
N LEU A 44 21.98 -13.80 23.33
CA LEU A 44 21.65 -13.34 21.98
C LEU A 44 20.35 -12.53 21.97
N HIS A 45 19.33 -13.00 22.67
CA HIS A 45 18.07 -12.29 22.81
C HIS A 45 18.24 -10.96 23.56
N ASN A 46 18.95 -10.97 24.70
CA ASN A 46 19.12 -9.78 25.51
C ASN A 46 20.05 -8.74 24.88
N SER A 47 21.07 -9.14 24.12
CA SER A 47 21.93 -8.20 23.39
C SER A 47 21.20 -7.46 22.27
N ARG A 48 20.04 -7.98 21.81
CA ARG A 48 19.19 -7.37 20.79
C ARG A 48 17.94 -6.72 21.36
N LYS A 49 17.77 -6.78 22.71
CA LYS A 49 16.60 -6.22 23.38
C LYS A 49 16.78 -4.72 23.60
N GLY A 50 15.71 -3.98 23.33
CA GLY A 50 15.70 -2.54 23.50
C GLY A 50 15.88 -1.80 22.18
N ILE A 51 16.09 -0.49 22.30
CA ILE A 51 16.24 0.42 21.18
C ILE A 51 17.63 1.05 21.23
N ASP A 52 18.20 1.25 20.05
CA ASP A 52 19.50 1.88 19.88
C ASP A 52 19.28 3.38 19.57
N MET A 53 18.68 4.08 20.55
CA MET A 53 18.44 5.52 20.54
C MET A 53 18.47 6.03 21.99
N THR A 54 18.93 7.26 22.17
CA THR A 54 18.88 7.96 23.46
C THR A 54 17.45 8.41 23.80
N ILE A 55 17.19 8.70 25.05
CA ILE A 55 15.90 9.21 25.52
C ILE A 55 15.55 10.53 24.81
N ASP A 56 16.52 11.44 24.73
CA ASP A 56 16.33 12.74 24.06
C ASP A 56 16.00 12.60 22.57
N GLU A 57 16.63 11.64 21.90
CA GLU A 57 16.31 11.32 20.49
C GLU A 57 14.90 10.76 20.35
N ILE A 58 14.46 9.89 21.25
CA ILE A 58 13.11 9.33 21.25
C ILE A 58 12.08 10.44 21.45
N GLU A 59 12.28 11.32 22.42
CA GLU A 59 11.38 12.45 22.70
C GLU A 59 11.30 13.39 21.50
N TYR A 60 12.46 13.77 20.94
CA TYR A 60 12.51 14.60 19.72
C TYR A 60 11.71 13.99 18.57
N TRP A 61 11.95 12.71 18.27
CA TRP A 61 11.25 12.04 17.17
C TRP A 61 9.78 11.81 17.48
N ASN A 62 9.42 11.52 18.74
CA ASN A 62 8.03 11.39 19.16
C ASN A 62 7.22 12.66 18.88
N ASP A 63 7.74 13.83 19.26
CA ASP A 63 7.07 15.11 19.05
C ASP A 63 7.02 15.48 17.56
N TYR A 64 8.14 15.37 16.84
CA TYR A 64 8.20 15.66 15.42
C TYR A 64 7.23 14.81 14.60
N LEU A 65 7.21 13.50 14.85
CA LEU A 65 6.39 12.56 14.10
C LEU A 65 4.91 12.65 14.48
N THR A 66 4.61 12.99 15.75
CA THR A 66 3.23 13.18 16.20
C THR A 66 2.54 14.30 15.42
N ASP A 67 3.20 15.45 15.25
CA ASP A 67 2.64 16.54 14.45
C ASP A 67 2.36 16.09 12.99
N LYS A 68 3.30 15.40 12.38
CA LYS A 68 3.18 14.99 10.98
C LYS A 68 2.15 13.88 10.75
N LEU A 69 2.13 12.88 11.62
CA LEU A 69 1.21 11.74 11.50
C LEU A 69 -0.22 12.12 11.92
N LYS A 70 -0.36 12.75 13.09
CA LYS A 70 -1.67 13.03 13.67
C LYS A 70 -2.36 14.26 13.07
N ASN A 71 -1.62 15.34 12.90
CA ASN A 71 -2.20 16.62 12.48
C ASN A 71 -2.21 16.77 10.96
N LYS A 72 -1.21 16.24 10.26
CA LYS A 72 -1.05 16.36 8.79
C LYS A 72 -1.36 15.09 8.02
N ASN A 73 -1.71 14.00 8.71
CA ASN A 73 -2.08 12.70 8.12
C ASN A 73 -1.05 12.19 7.06
N GLN A 74 0.22 12.45 7.28
CA GLN A 74 1.28 12.05 6.34
C GLN A 74 1.67 10.59 6.53
N PRO A 75 1.76 9.77 5.48
CA PRO A 75 2.24 8.38 5.59
C PRO A 75 3.71 8.32 6.04
N ILE A 76 4.06 7.31 6.83
CA ILE A 76 5.42 7.13 7.34
C ILE A 76 6.46 7.08 6.23
N LEU A 77 6.19 6.36 5.13
CA LEU A 77 7.13 6.29 4.01
C LEU A 77 7.39 7.67 3.38
N HIS A 78 6.37 8.51 3.28
CA HIS A 78 6.52 9.87 2.81
C HIS A 78 7.39 10.68 3.77
N LEU A 79 7.10 10.60 5.07
CA LEU A 79 7.89 11.27 6.10
C LEU A 79 9.34 10.83 6.06
N TYR A 80 9.60 9.53 6.02
CA TYR A 80 10.95 8.97 5.97
C TYR A 80 11.78 9.53 4.78
N ASN A 81 11.14 9.71 3.63
CA ASN A 81 11.80 10.23 2.42
C ASN A 81 11.88 11.76 2.35
N THR A 82 11.11 12.51 3.15
CA THR A 82 11.02 13.98 3.09
C THR A 82 11.49 14.66 4.36
N ILE A 83 11.96 13.91 5.35
CA ILE A 83 12.49 14.44 6.60
C ILE A 83 13.78 15.23 6.31
N GLU A 84 13.85 16.49 6.74
CA GLU A 84 15.03 17.35 6.59
C GLU A 84 16.24 16.81 7.37
N LYS A 85 15.98 16.25 8.56
CA LYS A 85 16.96 15.56 9.38
C LYS A 85 16.78 14.05 9.21
N GLU A 86 17.77 13.39 8.61
CA GLU A 86 17.73 11.96 8.37
C GLU A 86 17.44 11.16 9.64
N PHE A 87 16.43 10.32 9.59
CA PHE A 87 16.11 9.42 10.70
C PHE A 87 17.25 8.40 10.86
N PRO A 88 17.85 8.25 12.07
CA PRO A 88 19.11 7.52 12.23
C PRO A 88 19.01 6.00 12.02
N LYS A 89 17.83 5.48 11.71
CA LYS A 89 17.55 4.05 11.56
C LYS A 89 16.76 3.77 10.28
N SER A 90 16.74 2.50 9.87
CA SER A 90 15.95 2.07 8.72
C SER A 90 14.44 2.26 8.94
N ILE A 91 13.69 2.38 7.85
CA ILE A 91 12.22 2.47 7.90
C ILE A 91 11.58 1.28 8.61
N GLN A 92 12.14 0.07 8.46
CA GLN A 92 11.66 -1.12 9.15
C GLN A 92 11.85 -1.00 10.66
N THR A 93 12.99 -0.48 11.10
CA THR A 93 13.26 -0.21 12.52
C THR A 93 12.28 0.80 13.08
N PHE A 94 11.94 1.83 12.29
CA PHE A 94 10.92 2.81 12.68
C PHE A 94 9.56 2.15 12.93
N TYR A 95 9.08 1.32 12.01
CA TYR A 95 7.83 0.57 12.21
C TYR A 95 7.90 -0.33 13.46
N ASN A 96 9.02 -1.01 13.67
CA ASN A 96 9.21 -1.85 14.86
C ASN A 96 9.15 -1.03 16.17
N TYR A 97 9.65 0.19 16.16
CA TYR A 97 9.58 1.08 17.33
C TYR A 97 8.15 1.56 17.61
N VAL A 98 7.37 1.86 16.58
CA VAL A 98 5.94 2.18 16.73
C VAL A 98 5.18 0.97 17.28
N HIS A 99 5.33 -0.21 16.66
CA HIS A 99 4.69 -1.45 17.12
C HIS A 99 5.13 -1.86 18.52
N GLY A 100 6.38 -1.57 18.89
CA GLY A 100 6.93 -1.82 20.23
C GLY A 100 6.49 -0.82 21.28
N GLY A 101 5.75 0.24 20.91
CA GLY A 101 5.26 1.28 21.83
C GLY A 101 6.37 2.15 22.42
N TYR A 102 7.49 2.32 21.71
CA TYR A 102 8.60 3.16 22.18
C TYR A 102 8.33 4.66 22.01
N PHE A 103 7.41 5.04 21.13
CA PHE A 103 6.90 6.40 20.99
C PHE A 103 5.60 6.55 21.80
N SER A 104 5.56 7.46 22.76
CA SER A 104 4.42 7.61 23.70
C SER A 104 3.15 8.12 23.01
N ASN A 105 3.30 8.96 21.99
CA ASN A 105 2.19 9.65 21.32
C ASN A 105 1.79 9.03 19.98
N ILE A 106 2.53 7.99 19.53
CA ILE A 106 2.32 7.32 18.25
C ILE A 106 1.95 5.88 18.52
N ASN A 107 0.86 5.43 17.92
CA ASN A 107 0.38 4.06 18.01
C ASN A 107 0.06 3.49 16.63
N ASP A 108 -0.18 2.19 16.58
CA ASP A 108 -0.51 1.47 15.34
C ASP A 108 -1.77 2.00 14.65
N GLU A 109 -2.70 2.60 15.39
CA GLU A 109 -3.95 3.15 14.84
C GLU A 109 -3.70 4.35 13.91
N MET A 110 -2.59 5.06 14.11
CA MET A 110 -2.17 6.19 13.28
C MET A 110 -1.50 5.73 11.97
N LEU A 111 -1.17 4.43 11.87
CA LEU A 111 -0.53 3.88 10.69
C LEU A 111 -1.56 3.43 9.66
N PRO A 112 -1.49 3.92 8.41
CA PRO A 112 -2.30 3.39 7.32
C PRO A 112 -2.08 1.88 7.21
N ARG A 113 -3.14 1.08 7.22
CA ARG A 113 -3.13 -0.39 7.04
C ARG A 113 -2.63 -1.24 8.21
N SER A 114 -2.35 -0.68 9.40
CA SER A 114 -1.97 -1.51 10.55
C SER A 114 -3.12 -2.40 11.03
N TYR A 115 -4.37 -1.99 10.78
CA TYR A 115 -5.56 -2.78 11.07
C TYR A 115 -6.29 -3.18 9.79
N SER A 116 -6.26 -4.47 9.44
CA SER A 116 -7.17 -5.04 8.46
C SER A 116 -8.37 -5.67 9.17
N TYR A 117 -9.54 -5.04 9.10
CA TYR A 117 -10.77 -5.67 9.55
C TYR A 117 -11.06 -6.89 8.66
N LYS A 118 -11.25 -8.08 9.27
CA LYS A 118 -11.78 -9.23 8.53
C LYS A 118 -13.13 -8.81 7.92
N PRO A 119 -13.28 -8.83 6.60
CA PRO A 119 -14.55 -8.49 5.98
C PRO A 119 -15.64 -9.40 6.54
N ARG A 120 -16.77 -8.82 6.98
CA ARG A 120 -17.93 -9.61 7.37
C ARG A 120 -18.28 -10.53 6.21
N LYS A 121 -18.36 -11.84 6.43
CA LYS A 121 -18.87 -12.78 5.43
C LYS A 121 -20.26 -12.30 5.02
N ARG A 122 -20.38 -11.72 3.83
CA ARG A 122 -21.68 -11.42 3.24
C ARG A 122 -22.41 -12.75 3.06
N LYS A 123 -23.68 -12.83 3.49
CA LYS A 123 -24.55 -13.92 3.06
C LYS A 123 -24.50 -13.94 1.53
N ASN A 124 -24.33 -15.13 0.95
CA ASN A 124 -24.31 -15.33 -0.49
C ASN A 124 -25.61 -14.80 -1.09
N GLU A 125 -25.64 -13.54 -1.46
CA GLU A 125 -26.67 -13.02 -2.34
C GLU A 125 -26.41 -13.64 -3.71
N LYS A 126 -27.45 -14.26 -4.27
CA LYS A 126 -27.38 -14.82 -5.63
C LYS A 126 -26.88 -13.71 -6.55
N PRO A 127 -25.87 -13.97 -7.40
CA PRO A 127 -25.37 -12.96 -8.29
C PRO A 127 -26.54 -12.45 -9.17
N THR A 128 -26.83 -11.17 -9.08
CA THR A 128 -27.78 -10.52 -9.99
C THR A 128 -27.18 -10.62 -11.38
N ILE A 129 -27.89 -11.31 -12.28
CA ILE A 129 -27.51 -11.38 -13.70
C ILE A 129 -27.58 -9.96 -14.20
N ARG A 130 -26.42 -9.31 -14.35
CA ARG A 130 -26.34 -8.02 -15.04
C ARG A 130 -26.38 -8.30 -16.52
N TYR A 131 -27.34 -7.68 -17.21
CA TYR A 131 -27.45 -7.73 -18.66
C TYR A 131 -26.11 -7.30 -19.27
N ASP A 132 -25.69 -8.05 -20.28
CA ASP A 132 -24.44 -7.78 -20.98
C ASP A 132 -24.50 -6.37 -21.60
N ASN A 133 -23.58 -5.50 -21.20
CA ASN A 133 -23.56 -4.14 -21.71
C ASN A 133 -23.04 -4.19 -23.17
N PRO A 134 -23.83 -3.78 -24.18
CA PRO A 134 -23.40 -3.82 -25.58
C PRO A 134 -22.09 -3.08 -25.86
N ALA A 135 -21.75 -2.12 -25.00
CA ALA A 135 -20.50 -1.37 -25.10
C ALA A 135 -19.25 -2.25 -24.86
N ARG A 136 -19.40 -3.44 -24.23
CA ARG A 136 -18.30 -4.39 -23.98
C ARG A 136 -17.93 -5.25 -25.18
N LYS A 137 -18.78 -5.33 -26.20
CA LYS A 137 -18.50 -6.16 -27.38
C LYS A 137 -17.22 -5.67 -28.05
N GLY A 138 -16.23 -6.56 -28.19
CA GLY A 138 -14.92 -6.23 -28.74
C GLY A 138 -14.03 -5.40 -27.79
N ARG A 139 -14.33 -5.38 -26.46
CA ARG A 139 -13.60 -4.59 -25.47
C ARG A 139 -13.42 -5.36 -24.15
N THR A 140 -13.32 -6.67 -24.22
CA THR A 140 -13.13 -7.52 -23.03
C THR A 140 -11.66 -7.58 -22.64
N LEU A 141 -11.36 -8.17 -21.50
CA LEU A 141 -9.99 -8.38 -21.06
C LEU A 141 -9.19 -9.25 -22.05
N LYS A 142 -9.86 -10.23 -22.67
CA LYS A 142 -9.23 -11.09 -23.66
C LYS A 142 -8.71 -10.30 -24.88
N GLU A 143 -9.53 -9.38 -25.38
CA GLU A 143 -9.11 -8.50 -26.49
C GLU A 143 -8.01 -7.52 -26.06
N LEU A 144 -7.99 -7.11 -24.77
CA LEU A 144 -6.88 -6.35 -24.21
C LEU A 144 -5.59 -7.18 -24.21
N GLU A 145 -5.64 -8.44 -23.77
CA GLU A 145 -4.47 -9.33 -23.75
C GLU A 145 -3.94 -9.56 -25.17
N GLU A 146 -4.83 -9.81 -26.14
CA GLU A 146 -4.46 -9.92 -27.55
C GLU A 146 -3.83 -8.64 -28.10
N TYR A 147 -4.36 -7.47 -27.73
CA TYR A 147 -3.77 -6.17 -28.10
C TYR A 147 -2.38 -6.00 -27.51
N LEU A 148 -2.16 -6.35 -26.25
CA LEU A 148 -0.88 -6.23 -25.56
C LEU A 148 0.19 -7.19 -26.12
N LEU A 149 -0.18 -8.32 -26.70
CA LEU A 149 0.77 -9.20 -27.41
C LEU A 149 1.38 -8.49 -28.63
N LEU A 150 0.62 -7.63 -29.29
CA LEU A 150 1.08 -6.83 -30.43
C LEU A 150 1.75 -5.52 -30.00
N HIS A 151 1.37 -4.98 -28.84
CA HIS A 151 1.82 -3.70 -28.30
C HIS A 151 2.31 -3.85 -26.86
N PRO A 152 3.44 -4.53 -26.59
CA PRO A 152 3.87 -4.88 -25.23
C PRO A 152 4.22 -3.67 -24.35
N ASN A 153 4.53 -2.53 -24.96
CA ASN A 153 4.88 -1.29 -24.25
C ASN A 153 3.73 -0.27 -24.19
N ALA A 154 2.51 -0.68 -24.54
CA ALA A 154 1.36 0.22 -24.56
C ALA A 154 1.09 0.84 -23.19
N ASN A 155 0.72 2.11 -23.17
CA ASN A 155 0.39 2.83 -21.96
C ASN A 155 -1.02 2.46 -21.48
N ILE A 156 -1.11 1.86 -20.29
CA ILE A 156 -2.38 1.49 -19.67
C ILE A 156 -2.73 2.49 -18.58
N VAL A 157 -3.90 3.08 -18.70
CA VAL A 157 -4.51 3.95 -17.69
C VAL A 157 -5.73 3.24 -17.10
N GLU A 158 -5.69 2.97 -15.80
CA GLU A 158 -6.83 2.43 -15.06
C GLU A 158 -7.79 3.59 -14.75
N MET A 159 -9.07 3.41 -15.02
CA MET A 159 -10.11 4.40 -14.75
C MET A 159 -11.15 3.83 -13.80
N ASP A 160 -11.53 4.63 -12.80
CA ASP A 160 -12.51 4.24 -11.79
C ASP A 160 -13.18 5.46 -11.17
N THR A 161 -14.23 5.26 -10.37
CA THR A 161 -14.89 6.30 -9.61
C THR A 161 -14.92 5.98 -8.12
N VAL A 162 -14.63 7.00 -7.32
CA VAL A 162 -14.77 6.96 -5.86
C VAL A 162 -16.06 7.70 -5.48
N ILE A 163 -16.97 7.01 -4.82
CA ILE A 163 -18.28 7.52 -4.40
C ILE A 163 -18.24 7.82 -2.90
N GLY A 164 -18.76 8.97 -2.45
CA GLY A 164 -18.87 9.32 -1.05
C GLY A 164 -19.99 8.55 -0.33
N LYS A 165 -21.10 9.21 -0.07
CA LYS A 165 -22.35 8.58 0.38
C LYS A 165 -23.14 8.03 -0.80
N PHE A 166 -24.06 7.12 -0.50
CA PHE A 166 -24.91 6.49 -1.51
C PHE A 166 -25.76 7.49 -2.30
N ASP A 167 -26.22 8.57 -1.63
CA ASP A 167 -27.11 9.59 -2.23
C ASP A 167 -26.36 10.79 -2.82
N ASP A 168 -25.03 10.77 -2.82
CA ASP A 168 -24.22 11.86 -3.36
C ASP A 168 -24.42 12.00 -4.88
N LYS A 169 -24.57 13.24 -5.33
CA LYS A 169 -24.61 13.59 -6.76
C LYS A 169 -23.22 13.66 -7.36
N LYS A 170 -22.23 14.03 -6.55
CA LYS A 170 -20.84 14.16 -6.96
C LYS A 170 -20.05 12.89 -6.65
N CYS A 171 -19.08 12.59 -7.50
CA CYS A 171 -18.07 11.56 -7.27
C CYS A 171 -16.72 12.01 -7.79
N ILE A 172 -15.66 11.31 -7.41
CA ILE A 172 -14.31 11.58 -7.90
C ILE A 172 -13.98 10.53 -8.95
N MET A 173 -13.75 10.94 -10.19
CA MET A 173 -13.16 10.08 -11.21
C MET A 173 -11.65 10.08 -11.05
N THR A 174 -11.05 8.91 -11.09
CA THR A 174 -9.62 8.70 -10.96
C THR A 174 -9.07 8.07 -12.23
N LEU A 175 -7.88 8.51 -12.64
CA LEU A 175 -7.12 7.96 -13.75
C LEU A 175 -5.73 7.62 -13.23
N TYR A 176 -5.40 6.34 -13.20
CA TYR A 176 -4.12 5.86 -12.72
C TYR A 176 -3.26 5.30 -13.85
N PHE A 177 -2.11 5.91 -14.06
CA PHE A 177 -1.14 5.52 -15.08
C PHE A 177 -0.24 4.41 -14.55
N ARG A 178 -0.34 3.19 -15.12
CA ARG A 178 0.45 2.04 -14.64
C ARG A 178 1.95 2.25 -14.70
N ASN A 179 2.44 2.91 -15.74
CA ASN A 179 3.88 3.10 -15.98
C ASN A 179 4.47 4.14 -15.01
N SER A 180 3.91 5.34 -14.98
CA SER A 180 4.42 6.46 -14.14
C SER A 180 3.98 6.40 -12.68
N LYS A 181 2.98 5.55 -12.34
CA LYS A 181 2.33 5.51 -11.02
C LYS A 181 1.61 6.81 -10.63
N LEU A 182 1.43 7.72 -11.60
CA LEU A 182 0.70 8.96 -11.40
C LEU A 182 -0.81 8.67 -11.32
N MET A 183 -1.49 9.35 -10.42
CA MET A 183 -2.95 9.35 -10.36
C MET A 183 -3.48 10.77 -10.54
N LEU A 184 -4.37 10.94 -11.49
CA LEU A 184 -5.13 12.18 -11.68
C LEU A 184 -6.53 11.99 -11.10
N MET A 185 -7.08 13.05 -10.51
CA MET A 185 -8.41 13.06 -9.92
C MET A 185 -9.24 14.19 -10.51
N PHE A 186 -10.53 13.94 -10.74
CA PHE A 186 -11.46 14.90 -11.31
C PHE A 186 -12.81 14.83 -10.59
N LEU A 187 -13.35 15.98 -10.21
CA LEU A 187 -14.68 16.03 -9.63
C LEU A 187 -15.75 15.91 -10.74
N ILE A 188 -16.56 14.87 -10.63
CA ILE A 188 -17.75 14.69 -11.45
C ILE A 188 -18.95 15.27 -10.70
N LYS A 189 -19.62 16.23 -11.31
CA LYS A 189 -20.79 16.91 -10.71
C LYS A 189 -22.07 16.09 -10.77
N LYS A 190 -22.17 15.19 -11.72
CA LYS A 190 -23.30 14.25 -11.90
C LYS A 190 -22.76 12.93 -12.40
N TYR A 191 -23.18 11.84 -11.79
CA TYR A 191 -22.77 10.48 -12.16
C TYR A 191 -23.36 10.07 -13.52
N LYS A 192 -22.77 10.57 -14.61
CA LYS A 192 -23.25 10.37 -16.00
C LYS A 192 -22.09 10.28 -16.99
N PRO A 193 -22.26 9.51 -18.11
CA PRO A 193 -21.26 9.40 -19.17
C PRO A 193 -20.83 10.74 -19.78
N SER A 194 -21.74 11.72 -19.84
CA SER A 194 -21.45 13.05 -20.40
C SER A 194 -20.39 13.82 -19.60
N GLU A 195 -20.28 13.58 -18.30
CA GLU A 195 -19.25 14.21 -17.47
C GLU A 195 -17.88 13.58 -17.75
N VAL A 196 -17.81 12.26 -17.93
CA VAL A 196 -16.59 11.57 -18.34
C VAL A 196 -16.12 12.13 -19.69
N LYS A 197 -17.02 12.19 -20.68
CA LYS A 197 -16.74 12.83 -21.96
C LYS A 197 -16.17 14.24 -21.83
N ARG A 198 -16.79 15.06 -20.97
CA ARG A 198 -16.34 16.45 -20.72
C ARG A 198 -14.91 16.49 -20.20
N ILE A 199 -14.55 15.62 -19.24
CA ILE A 199 -13.21 15.55 -18.68
C ILE A 199 -12.19 15.16 -19.75
N PHE A 200 -12.45 14.10 -20.51
CA PHE A 200 -11.55 13.67 -21.56
C PHE A 200 -11.38 14.69 -22.69
N ASN A 201 -12.46 15.39 -23.07
CA ASN A 201 -12.37 16.50 -24.03
C ASN A 201 -11.53 17.65 -23.51
N ASN A 202 -11.64 17.98 -22.21
CA ASN A 202 -10.80 19.01 -21.60
C ASN A 202 -9.33 18.60 -21.54
N LEU A 203 -9.04 17.33 -21.19
CA LEU A 203 -7.70 16.78 -21.23
C LEU A 203 -7.10 16.88 -22.64
N LYS A 204 -7.84 16.39 -23.66
CA LYS A 204 -7.43 16.46 -25.05
C LYS A 204 -7.11 17.88 -25.51
N LYS A 205 -7.97 18.87 -25.13
CA LYS A 205 -7.72 20.28 -25.46
C LYS A 205 -6.47 20.83 -24.78
N LYS A 206 -6.20 20.42 -23.53
CA LYS A 206 -5.06 20.94 -22.76
C LYS A 206 -3.71 20.39 -23.24
N ILE A 207 -3.64 19.10 -23.55
CA ILE A 207 -2.37 18.42 -23.88
C ILE A 207 -2.14 18.23 -25.38
N GLY A 208 -3.16 18.43 -26.19
CA GLY A 208 -3.13 18.16 -27.64
C GLY A 208 -3.41 16.70 -27.98
N VAL A 209 -3.85 16.45 -29.22
CA VAL A 209 -4.29 15.11 -29.68
C VAL A 209 -3.17 14.10 -29.67
N GLU A 210 -1.98 14.46 -30.12
CA GLU A 210 -0.84 13.53 -30.23
C GLU A 210 -0.36 13.04 -28.86
N LYS A 211 -0.17 13.95 -27.89
CA LYS A 211 0.16 13.56 -26.51
C LYS A 211 -0.97 12.79 -25.84
N TYR A 212 -2.21 13.12 -26.18
CA TYR A 212 -3.37 12.39 -25.68
C TYR A 212 -3.36 10.93 -26.14
N LYS A 213 -3.09 10.66 -27.41
CA LYS A 213 -2.95 9.30 -27.98
C LYS A 213 -1.84 8.52 -27.27
N GLU A 214 -0.68 9.15 -27.07
CA GLU A 214 0.49 8.54 -26.41
C GLU A 214 0.19 8.18 -24.95
N LEU A 215 -0.40 9.10 -24.19
CA LEU A 215 -0.59 8.92 -22.74
C LEU A 215 -1.78 8.02 -22.41
N PHE A 216 -2.85 8.07 -23.20
CA PHE A 216 -4.12 7.37 -22.96
C PHE A 216 -4.37 6.21 -23.94
N GLU A 217 -3.33 5.65 -24.54
CA GLU A 217 -3.44 4.61 -25.56
C GLU A 217 -4.45 3.50 -25.21
N ILE A 218 -4.44 3.04 -23.96
CA ILE A 218 -5.38 2.07 -23.41
C ILE A 218 -6.00 2.61 -22.11
N ILE A 219 -7.32 2.58 -22.06
CA ILE A 219 -8.08 2.82 -20.83
C ILE A 219 -8.72 1.51 -20.39
N LEU A 220 -8.42 1.09 -19.17
CA LEU A 220 -9.03 -0.07 -18.52
C LEU A 220 -10.00 0.38 -17.44
N THR A 221 -11.27 0.04 -17.56
CA THR A 221 -12.32 0.45 -16.63
C THR A 221 -13.21 -0.72 -16.19
N ASP A 222 -14.06 -0.48 -15.20
CA ASP A 222 -15.11 -1.43 -14.84
C ASP A 222 -16.39 -1.20 -15.69
N ASN A 223 -17.45 -1.94 -15.31
CA ASN A 223 -18.74 -1.85 -16.00
C ASN A 223 -19.67 -0.77 -15.42
N GLY A 224 -19.12 0.29 -14.84
CA GLY A 224 -19.90 1.40 -14.31
C GLY A 224 -20.79 2.06 -15.37
N TRP A 225 -21.96 2.56 -14.95
CA TRP A 225 -22.90 3.27 -15.84
C TRP A 225 -22.23 4.48 -16.51
N GLU A 226 -21.41 5.20 -15.77
CA GLU A 226 -20.67 6.38 -16.23
C GLU A 226 -19.73 6.09 -17.39
N PHE A 227 -19.29 4.82 -17.52
CA PHE A 227 -18.38 4.36 -18.57
C PHE A 227 -19.11 3.62 -19.71
N SER A 228 -20.44 3.71 -19.75
CA SER A 228 -21.25 2.97 -20.74
C SER A 228 -21.13 3.48 -22.18
N LYS A 229 -20.47 4.62 -22.41
CA LYS A 229 -20.29 5.23 -23.73
C LYS A 229 -18.81 5.34 -24.13
N PRO A 230 -18.11 4.23 -24.41
CA PRO A 230 -16.68 4.26 -24.71
C PRO A 230 -16.35 5.06 -25.98
N LEU A 231 -17.22 5.05 -26.97
CA LEU A 231 -17.02 5.81 -28.22
C LEU A 231 -16.86 7.31 -27.98
N ASP A 232 -17.49 7.84 -26.93
CA ASP A 232 -17.40 9.27 -26.57
C ASP A 232 -15.99 9.72 -26.19
N ILE A 233 -15.12 8.78 -25.83
CA ILE A 233 -13.72 9.03 -25.45
C ILE A 233 -12.72 8.41 -26.42
N GLU A 234 -13.10 7.36 -27.13
CA GLU A 234 -12.26 6.68 -28.13
C GLU A 234 -12.11 7.48 -29.44
N ILE A 235 -13.16 8.19 -29.85
CA ILE A 235 -13.21 8.83 -31.17
C ILE A 235 -12.90 10.34 -31.03
N ASP A 236 -12.08 10.84 -31.94
CA ASP A 236 -11.96 12.28 -32.15
C ASP A 236 -13.10 12.80 -33.01
N TYR A 237 -13.92 13.68 -32.43
CA TYR A 237 -15.08 14.25 -33.12
C TYR A 237 -14.74 15.11 -34.34
N ASN A 238 -13.52 15.65 -34.42
CA ASN A 238 -13.10 16.48 -35.53
C ASN A 238 -12.71 15.66 -36.76
N THR A 239 -12.07 14.51 -36.53
CA THR A 239 -11.55 13.65 -37.61
C THR A 239 -12.39 12.39 -37.82
N GLY A 240 -13.21 12.00 -36.83
CA GLY A 240 -13.93 10.73 -36.83
C GLY A 240 -13.05 9.50 -36.59
N GLU A 241 -11.76 9.68 -36.35
CA GLU A 241 -10.80 8.61 -36.14
C GLU A 241 -10.82 8.08 -34.71
N LYS A 242 -10.58 6.78 -34.56
CA LYS A 242 -10.34 6.18 -33.25
C LYS A 242 -8.92 6.51 -32.79
N ILE A 243 -8.82 7.19 -31.65
CA ILE A 243 -7.54 7.71 -31.12
C ILE A 243 -7.01 6.93 -29.91
N ILE A 244 -7.87 6.24 -29.17
CA ILE A 244 -7.51 5.42 -28.01
C ILE A 244 -8.38 4.17 -27.93
N ASN A 245 -8.02 3.22 -27.07
CA ASN A 245 -8.78 1.99 -26.87
C ASN A 245 -9.33 1.91 -25.45
N VAL A 246 -10.61 1.56 -25.29
CA VAL A 246 -11.24 1.33 -23.98
C VAL A 246 -11.53 -0.15 -23.84
N PHE A 247 -11.07 -0.74 -22.74
CA PHE A 247 -11.35 -2.12 -22.36
C PHE A 247 -12.03 -2.18 -21.00
N TYR A 248 -12.80 -3.23 -20.80
CA TYR A 248 -13.55 -3.45 -19.57
C TYR A 248 -13.02 -4.64 -18.80
N CYS A 249 -12.85 -4.47 -17.49
CA CYS A 249 -12.58 -5.56 -16.58
C CYS A 249 -13.74 -6.55 -16.54
N GLU A 250 -13.44 -7.79 -16.19
CA GLU A 250 -14.47 -8.77 -15.92
C GLU A 250 -15.25 -8.42 -14.65
N PRO A 251 -16.53 -8.79 -14.58
CA PRO A 251 -17.31 -8.61 -13.37
C PRO A 251 -16.66 -9.30 -12.17
N TYR A 252 -16.66 -8.63 -11.01
CA TYR A 252 -16.07 -9.12 -9.75
C TYR A 252 -14.55 -9.37 -9.76
N SER A 253 -13.84 -8.83 -10.73
CA SER A 253 -12.40 -9.04 -10.92
C SER A 253 -11.59 -7.78 -10.61
N SER A 254 -11.70 -7.29 -9.37
CA SER A 254 -11.07 -6.06 -8.90
C SER A 254 -9.53 -6.09 -9.01
N TRP A 255 -8.91 -7.29 -8.91
CA TRP A 255 -7.47 -7.44 -9.06
C TRP A 255 -6.93 -6.99 -10.43
N GLN A 256 -7.77 -6.91 -11.46
CA GLN A 256 -7.40 -6.44 -12.79
C GLN A 256 -7.06 -4.94 -12.81
N LYS A 257 -7.55 -4.20 -11.82
CA LYS A 257 -7.27 -2.78 -11.57
C LYS A 257 -6.57 -2.56 -10.21
N GLY A 258 -5.66 -3.43 -9.82
CA GLY A 258 -5.04 -3.40 -8.49
C GLY A 258 -4.24 -2.13 -8.18
N GLY A 259 -3.76 -1.42 -9.21
CA GLY A 259 -3.04 -0.16 -9.05
C GLY A 259 -3.94 0.96 -8.54
N ILE A 260 -5.07 1.18 -9.19
CA ILE A 260 -6.01 2.25 -8.82
C ILE A 260 -6.71 1.95 -7.49
N GLU A 261 -7.04 0.68 -7.21
CA GLU A 261 -7.66 0.29 -5.93
C GLU A 261 -6.77 0.62 -4.74
N ARG A 262 -5.45 0.35 -4.85
CA ARG A 262 -4.48 0.72 -3.83
C ARG A 262 -4.43 2.24 -3.61
N ASN A 263 -4.52 3.03 -4.67
CA ASN A 263 -4.55 4.49 -4.56
C ASN A 263 -5.86 5.00 -3.97
N HIS A 264 -6.99 4.31 -4.19
CA HIS A 264 -8.26 4.64 -3.54
C HIS A 264 -8.20 4.49 -2.01
N GLU A 265 -7.37 3.59 -1.48
CA GLU A 265 -7.14 3.51 -0.03
C GLU A 265 -6.56 4.82 0.53
N PHE A 266 -5.64 5.47 -0.21
CA PHE A 266 -5.10 6.77 0.21
C PHE A 266 -6.16 7.88 0.15
N ILE A 267 -7.01 7.88 -0.89
CA ILE A 267 -8.16 8.80 -0.94
C ILE A 267 -9.05 8.58 0.28
N ARG A 268 -9.32 7.31 0.64
CA ARG A 268 -10.15 6.94 1.79
C ARG A 268 -9.51 7.26 3.13
N TYR A 269 -8.20 7.35 3.19
CA TYR A 269 -7.49 7.81 4.36
C TYR A 269 -7.73 9.29 4.64
N ILE A 270 -7.80 10.10 3.58
CA ILE A 270 -8.07 11.55 3.68
C ILE A 270 -9.58 11.82 3.79
N ILE A 271 -10.40 11.14 2.97
CA ILE A 271 -11.85 11.27 2.94
C ILE A 271 -12.47 9.90 3.24
N PRO A 272 -12.74 9.58 4.52
CA PRO A 272 -13.28 8.29 4.93
C PRO A 272 -14.60 7.94 4.24
N LYS A 273 -14.86 6.64 4.12
CA LYS A 273 -16.11 6.15 3.53
C LYS A 273 -17.31 6.63 4.34
N GLY A 274 -18.34 7.15 3.64
CA GLY A 274 -19.56 7.68 4.27
C GLY A 274 -19.54 9.18 4.51
N ILE A 275 -18.45 9.89 4.15
CA ILE A 275 -18.44 11.35 4.07
C ILE A 275 -19.01 11.77 2.72
N THR A 276 -19.85 12.83 2.70
CA THR A 276 -20.46 13.34 1.48
C THR A 276 -19.44 14.08 0.59
N PHE A 277 -19.52 13.82 -0.72
CA PHE A 277 -18.72 14.53 -1.72
C PHE A 277 -19.44 15.74 -2.31
N ASP A 278 -20.71 15.95 -1.98
CA ASP A 278 -21.48 17.08 -2.52
C ASP A 278 -20.94 18.45 -2.09
N ASN A 279 -20.19 18.48 -0.99
CA ASN A 279 -19.52 19.70 -0.51
C ASN A 279 -18.14 19.93 -1.13
N LEU A 280 -17.59 18.96 -1.89
CA LEU A 280 -16.29 19.11 -2.53
C LEU A 280 -16.35 20.10 -3.70
N THR A 281 -15.25 20.81 -3.87
CA THR A 281 -14.97 21.70 -5.00
C THR A 281 -13.76 21.19 -5.79
N ASP A 282 -13.55 21.67 -7.02
CA ASP A 282 -12.38 21.30 -7.81
C ASP A 282 -11.06 21.63 -7.07
N ASN A 283 -11.04 22.71 -6.28
CA ASN A 283 -9.87 23.11 -5.47
C ASN A 283 -9.56 22.16 -4.31
N ASN A 284 -10.48 21.30 -3.89
CA ASN A 284 -10.25 20.31 -2.84
C ASN A 284 -9.59 19.03 -3.39
N ILE A 285 -9.49 18.91 -4.72
CA ILE A 285 -9.03 17.70 -5.41
C ILE A 285 -7.65 17.89 -6.05
N ILE A 286 -7.21 19.13 -6.19
CA ILE A 286 -5.91 19.52 -6.76
C ILE A 286 -4.79 19.38 -5.74
#